data_839351797ec08ace45d386d6c1f0eb28
#
_entry.id   839351797ec08ace45d386d6c1f0eb28
#
_cell.length_a   1.000
_cell.length_b   1.000
_cell.length_c   1.000
_cell.angle_alpha   90.00
_cell.angle_beta   90.00
_cell.angle_gamma   90.00
#
_symmetry.space_group_name_H-M   'P 1'
#
loop_
_entity.id
_entity.type
_entity.pdbx_description
1 polymer ?
#
loop_
_entity_poly.entity_id
_entity_poly.type
_entity_poly.pdbx_seq_one_letter_code
_entity_poly.pdbx_strand_id
1 'polypeptide(L)'
;MYDKQAIHYLGLLDRALRFARKNLSPDITAQRLLILIAVYFHEGLSQRELLRHLESTSITALSRNLADLSAMTTRKLPGPGLLELRTDPLNLRVKRVYLTQKGRRFVKRWLAETAG
;
A
#
# COMPACT_ATOMS: atom_id res chain seq x y z
N MET A 1 -24.24 14.61 -21.10
CA MET A 1 -24.88 14.48 -19.79
C MET A 1 -24.20 13.37 -19.04
N TYR A 2 -23.90 13.57 -17.74
CA TYR A 2 -23.15 12.60 -16.96
C TYR A 2 -24.09 11.69 -16.20
N ASP A 3 -23.75 10.40 -16.18
CA ASP A 3 -24.40 9.40 -15.35
C ASP A 3 -24.06 9.69 -13.88
N LYS A 4 -25.06 9.67 -13.00
CA LYS A 4 -24.88 9.90 -11.56
C LYS A 4 -23.94 8.89 -10.93
N GLN A 5 -24.02 7.63 -11.36
CA GLN A 5 -23.11 6.59 -10.87
C GLN A 5 -21.67 6.85 -11.30
N ALA A 6 -21.48 7.26 -12.55
CA ALA A 6 -20.14 7.59 -13.05
C ALA A 6 -19.54 8.75 -12.26
N ILE A 7 -20.32 9.81 -11.99
CA ILE A 7 -19.87 10.94 -11.19
C ILE A 7 -19.48 10.47 -9.78
N HIS A 8 -20.31 9.63 -9.17
CA HIS A 8 -20.06 9.11 -7.83
C HIS A 8 -18.75 8.33 -7.76
N TYR A 9 -18.60 7.31 -8.62
CA TYR A 9 -17.43 6.45 -8.60
C TYR A 9 -16.14 7.16 -9.01
N LEU A 10 -16.22 8.01 -10.03
CA LEU A 10 -15.08 8.82 -10.44
C LEU A 10 -14.68 9.81 -9.35
N GLY A 11 -15.65 10.34 -8.62
CA GLY A 11 -15.40 11.19 -7.46
C GLY A 11 -14.63 10.47 -6.37
N LEU A 12 -15.00 9.21 -6.07
CA LEU A 12 -14.27 8.38 -5.10
C LEU A 12 -12.83 8.16 -5.55
N LEU A 13 -12.64 7.78 -6.80
CA LEU A 13 -11.30 7.54 -7.35
C LEU A 13 -10.47 8.81 -7.36
N ASP A 14 -11.04 9.92 -7.76
CA ASP A 14 -10.35 11.21 -7.80
C ASP A 14 -9.84 11.58 -6.40
N ARG A 15 -10.71 11.52 -5.39
CA ARG A 15 -10.33 11.87 -4.02
C ARG A 15 -9.29 10.89 -3.47
N ALA A 16 -9.44 9.60 -3.75
CA ALA A 16 -8.47 8.60 -3.29
C ALA A 16 -7.07 8.85 -3.87
N LEU A 17 -7.00 9.12 -5.16
CA LEU A 17 -5.72 9.33 -5.85
C LEU A 17 -5.08 10.67 -5.45
N ARG A 18 -5.86 11.74 -5.33
CA ARG A 18 -5.34 13.03 -4.89
C ARG A 18 -4.80 12.99 -3.47
N PHE A 19 -5.50 12.31 -2.57
CA PHE A 19 -5.04 12.15 -1.19
C PHE A 19 -3.70 11.40 -1.15
N ALA A 20 -3.59 10.30 -1.90
CA ALA A 20 -2.36 9.52 -1.96
C ALA A 20 -1.19 10.34 -2.50
N ARG A 21 -1.39 11.09 -3.57
CA ARG A 21 -0.34 11.95 -4.14
C ARG A 21 0.09 13.04 -3.17
N LYS A 22 -0.86 13.64 -2.47
CA LYS A 22 -0.57 14.73 -1.54
C LYS A 22 0.14 14.24 -0.28
N ASN A 23 -0.22 13.06 0.22
CA ASN A 23 0.23 12.59 1.53
C ASN A 23 1.35 11.56 1.48
N LEU A 24 1.61 10.97 0.32
CA LEU A 24 2.74 10.05 0.13
C LEU A 24 3.79 10.65 -0.79
N SER A 25 3.45 10.78 -2.07
CA SER A 25 4.38 11.31 -3.06
C SER A 25 3.60 11.78 -4.29
N PRO A 26 4.00 12.91 -4.94
CA PRO A 26 3.33 13.35 -6.17
C PRO A 26 3.40 12.34 -7.30
N ASP A 27 4.37 11.45 -7.28
CA ASP A 27 4.59 10.41 -8.29
C ASP A 27 4.34 9.00 -7.75
N ILE A 28 3.51 8.87 -6.70
CA ILE A 28 3.12 7.56 -6.16
C ILE A 28 2.50 6.71 -7.28
N THR A 29 2.95 5.48 -7.39
CA THR A 29 2.46 4.58 -8.43
C THR A 29 1.19 3.85 -8.01
N ALA A 30 0.36 3.48 -8.99
CA ALA A 30 -0.80 2.63 -8.73
C ALA A 30 -0.38 1.31 -8.09
N GLN A 31 0.77 0.77 -8.48
CA GLN A 31 1.29 -0.48 -7.92
C GLN A 31 1.48 -0.38 -6.41
N ARG A 32 2.04 0.72 -5.90
CA ARG A 32 2.21 0.92 -4.47
C ARG A 32 0.89 1.05 -3.74
N LEU A 33 -0.10 1.69 -4.34
CA LEU A 33 -1.43 1.79 -3.76
C LEU A 33 -2.12 0.44 -3.71
N LEU A 34 -1.97 -0.38 -4.76
CA LEU A 34 -2.50 -1.74 -4.78
C LEU A 34 -1.84 -2.61 -3.71
N ILE A 35 -0.54 -2.43 -3.48
CA ILE A 35 0.18 -3.14 -2.41
C ILE A 35 -0.39 -2.78 -1.03
N LEU A 36 -0.62 -1.49 -0.77
CA LEU A 36 -1.24 -1.06 0.49
C LEU A 36 -2.61 -1.69 0.70
N ILE A 37 -3.43 -1.71 -0.35
CA ILE A 37 -4.75 -2.32 -0.30
C ILE A 37 -4.64 -3.83 -0.03
N ALA A 38 -3.74 -4.51 -0.74
CA ALA A 38 -3.54 -5.95 -0.56
C ALA A 38 -3.08 -6.29 0.86
N VAL A 39 -2.16 -5.51 1.42
CA VAL A 39 -1.69 -5.71 2.79
C VAL A 39 -2.83 -5.48 3.79
N TYR A 40 -3.65 -4.46 3.57
CA TYR A 40 -4.80 -4.22 4.43
C TYR A 40 -5.74 -5.42 4.50
N PHE A 41 -6.02 -6.05 3.36
CA PHE A 41 -6.88 -7.23 3.31
C PHE A 41 -6.21 -8.51 3.81
N HIS A 42 -4.88 -8.59 3.73
CA HIS A 42 -4.13 -9.84 3.91
C HIS A 42 -2.90 -9.65 4.81
N GLU A 43 -3.06 -8.99 5.95
CA GLU A 43 -1.96 -8.82 6.89
C GLU A 43 -1.42 -10.16 7.35
N GLY A 44 -0.10 -10.23 7.49
CA GLY A 44 0.58 -11.42 7.96
C GLY A 44 0.96 -12.41 6.88
N LEU A 45 0.61 -12.15 5.63
CA LEU A 45 1.08 -13.00 4.53
C LEU A 45 2.57 -12.81 4.29
N SER A 46 3.23 -13.87 3.85
CA SER A 46 4.60 -13.77 3.34
C SER A 46 4.61 -12.95 2.04
N GLN A 47 5.80 -12.50 1.64
CA GLN A 47 5.93 -11.78 0.36
C GLN A 47 5.45 -12.63 -0.82
N ARG A 48 5.76 -13.93 -0.83
CA ARG A 48 5.32 -14.83 -1.90
C ARG A 48 3.81 -15.00 -1.93
N GLU A 49 3.20 -15.14 -0.76
CA GLU A 49 1.75 -15.25 -0.65
C GLU A 49 1.07 -13.94 -1.08
N LEU A 50 1.61 -12.81 -0.65
CA LEU A 50 1.10 -11.50 -1.04
C LEU A 50 1.16 -11.28 -2.55
N LEU A 51 2.24 -11.77 -3.18
CA LEU A 51 2.43 -11.65 -4.62
C LEU A 51 1.27 -12.25 -5.42
N ARG A 52 0.63 -13.29 -4.90
CA ARG A 52 -0.52 -13.94 -5.55
C ARG A 52 -1.76 -13.04 -5.62
N HIS A 53 -1.81 -12.03 -4.79
CA HIS A 53 -2.92 -11.05 -4.77
C HIS A 53 -2.62 -9.82 -5.61
N LEU A 54 -1.46 -9.80 -6.29
CA LEU A 54 -1.02 -8.68 -7.10
C LEU A 54 -0.76 -9.18 -8.52
N GLU A 55 -1.23 -8.42 -9.49
CA GLU A 55 -1.02 -8.75 -10.89
C GLU A 55 0.18 -7.99 -11.45
N SER A 56 0.80 -8.57 -12.47
CA SER A 56 1.83 -7.90 -13.28
C SER A 56 3.02 -7.36 -12.49
N THR A 57 3.44 -8.07 -11.43
CA THR A 57 4.63 -7.69 -10.67
C THR A 57 5.48 -8.92 -10.36
N SER A 58 6.76 -8.69 -10.10
CA SER A 58 7.72 -9.72 -9.71
C SER A 58 7.98 -9.67 -8.22
N ILE A 59 8.57 -10.73 -7.66
CA ILE A 59 8.98 -10.76 -6.26
C ILE A 59 10.02 -9.66 -5.98
N THR A 60 10.92 -9.39 -6.93
CA THR A 60 11.92 -8.34 -6.78
C THR A 60 11.27 -6.95 -6.72
N ALA A 61 10.34 -6.68 -7.63
CA ALA A 61 9.62 -5.40 -7.63
C ALA A 61 8.76 -5.25 -6.36
N LEU A 62 8.09 -6.31 -5.93
CA LEU A 62 7.32 -6.30 -4.68
C LEU A 62 8.21 -5.99 -3.49
N SER A 63 9.33 -6.69 -3.36
CA SER A 63 10.27 -6.46 -2.26
C SER A 63 10.75 -5.01 -2.20
N ARG A 64 11.07 -4.43 -3.35
CA ARG A 64 11.50 -3.03 -3.44
C ARG A 64 10.39 -2.06 -3.04
N ASN A 65 9.17 -2.29 -3.53
CA ASN A 65 8.02 -1.44 -3.19
C ASN A 65 7.65 -1.55 -1.71
N LEU A 66 7.74 -2.74 -1.12
CA LEU A 66 7.50 -2.92 0.31
C LEU A 66 8.53 -2.14 1.14
N ALA A 67 9.79 -2.18 0.75
CA ALA A 67 10.83 -1.41 1.43
C ALA A 67 10.57 0.10 1.30
N ASP A 68 10.18 0.57 0.13
CA ASP A 68 9.93 2.00 -0.10
C ASP A 68 8.67 2.51 0.65
N LEU A 69 7.78 1.64 1.05
CA LEU A 69 6.61 1.97 1.88
C LEU A 69 6.89 1.80 3.38
N SER A 70 8.05 1.29 3.75
CA SER A 70 8.47 1.05 5.13
C SER A 70 9.24 2.23 5.69
N ALA A 71 9.83 2.06 6.88
CA ALA A 71 10.54 3.14 7.57
C ALA A 71 11.80 3.60 6.84
N MET A 72 12.44 2.69 6.11
CA MET A 72 13.63 3.00 5.33
C MET A 72 13.50 2.44 3.92
N THR A 73 13.69 3.30 2.93
CA THR A 73 13.56 2.95 1.51
C THR A 73 14.76 2.13 1.04
N THR A 74 14.67 1.62 -0.20
CA THR A 74 15.77 0.91 -0.86
C THR A 74 17.01 1.78 -1.01
N ARG A 75 16.84 3.10 -1.05
CA ARG A 75 17.95 4.07 -1.14
C ARG A 75 18.52 4.47 0.22
N LYS A 76 18.10 3.79 1.30
CA LYS A 76 18.54 4.09 2.67
C LYS A 76 18.11 5.48 3.14
N LEU A 77 17.02 6.01 2.60
CA LEU A 77 16.40 7.26 3.00
C LEU A 77 15.18 6.98 3.86
N PRO A 78 14.77 7.92 4.73
CA PRO A 78 13.53 7.74 5.49
C PRO A 78 12.33 7.57 4.56
N GLY A 79 11.55 6.52 4.80
CA GLY A 79 10.33 6.24 4.08
C GLY A 79 9.09 6.65 4.87
N PRO A 80 7.90 6.45 4.31
CA PRO A 80 6.65 6.84 4.96
C PRO A 80 6.30 5.99 6.18
N GLY A 81 6.95 4.85 6.37
CA GLY A 81 6.76 4.01 7.55
C GLY A 81 5.38 3.38 7.67
N LEU A 82 4.73 3.06 6.55
CA LEU A 82 3.38 2.52 6.53
C LEU A 82 3.33 1.01 6.71
N LEU A 83 4.39 0.33 6.28
CA LEU A 83 4.51 -1.13 6.34
C LEU A 83 5.71 -1.54 7.17
N GLU A 84 5.66 -2.76 7.69
CA GLU A 84 6.81 -3.39 8.32
C GLU A 84 6.86 -4.87 7.93
N LEU A 85 8.08 -5.39 7.88
CA LEU A 85 8.34 -6.79 7.62
C LEU A 85 8.79 -7.43 8.93
N ARG A 86 8.10 -8.51 9.32
CA ARG A 86 8.45 -9.27 10.53
C ARG A 86 8.91 -10.65 10.14
N THR A 87 10.06 -11.06 10.67
CA THR A 87 10.56 -12.41 10.46
C THR A 87 9.64 -13.41 11.14
N ASP A 88 9.26 -14.48 10.41
CA ASP A 88 8.49 -15.57 10.97
C ASP A 88 9.37 -16.33 11.98
N PRO A 89 8.95 -16.45 13.25
CA PRO A 89 9.75 -17.15 14.25
C PRO A 89 9.90 -18.65 13.97
N LEU A 90 9.00 -19.24 13.19
CA LEU A 90 9.03 -20.65 12.83
C LEU A 90 9.86 -20.92 11.56
N ASN A 91 10.11 -19.88 10.76
CA ASN A 91 10.94 -20.00 9.57
C ASN A 91 11.62 -18.65 9.30
N LEU A 92 12.86 -18.52 9.74
CA LEU A 92 13.59 -17.25 9.70
C LEU A 92 13.87 -16.74 8.29
N ARG A 93 13.65 -17.55 7.26
CA ARG A 93 13.79 -17.13 5.87
C ARG A 93 12.54 -16.42 5.34
N VAL A 94 11.44 -16.51 6.08
CA VAL A 94 10.16 -15.93 5.68
C VAL A 94 9.94 -14.63 6.44
N LYS A 95 9.62 -13.58 5.70
CA LYS A 95 9.18 -12.31 6.26
C LYS A 95 7.72 -12.10 5.93
N ARG A 96 6.96 -11.68 6.92
CA ARG A 96 5.52 -11.41 6.80
C ARG A 96 5.28 -9.91 6.83
N VAL A 97 4.29 -9.47 6.07
CA VAL A 97 4.03 -8.05 5.84
C VAL A 97 2.86 -7.59 6.70
N TYR A 98 3.06 -6.48 7.39
CA TYR A 98 2.05 -5.87 8.27
C TYR A 98 1.96 -4.37 8.03
N LEU A 99 0.79 -3.80 8.29
CA LEU A 99 0.67 -2.35 8.45
C LEU A 99 1.28 -1.95 9.80
N THR A 100 2.00 -0.85 9.82
CA THR A 100 2.39 -0.21 11.07
C THR A 100 1.17 0.51 11.66
N GLN A 101 1.29 0.99 12.90
CA GLN A 101 0.26 1.85 13.48
C GLN A 101 0.06 3.10 12.62
N LYS A 102 1.15 3.68 12.12
CA LYS A 102 1.11 4.83 11.19
C LYS A 102 0.40 4.44 9.89
N GLY A 103 0.66 3.25 9.37
CA GLY A 103 -0.02 2.73 8.19
C GLY A 103 -1.52 2.59 8.38
N ARG A 104 -1.94 2.09 9.54
CA ARG A 104 -3.38 1.97 9.87
C ARG A 104 -4.05 3.35 9.92
N ARG A 105 -3.39 4.33 10.53
CA ARG A 105 -3.90 5.71 10.57
C ARG A 105 -3.99 6.31 9.16
N PHE A 106 -2.98 6.06 8.34
CA PHE A 106 -2.99 6.52 6.95
C PHE A 106 -4.18 5.94 6.19
N VAL A 107 -4.40 4.63 6.26
CA VAL A 107 -5.51 3.98 5.56
C VAL A 107 -6.85 4.52 6.05
N LYS A 108 -7.01 4.71 7.35
CA LYS A 108 -8.23 5.28 7.92
C LYS A 108 -8.53 6.67 7.35
N ARG A 109 -7.53 7.54 7.29
CA ARG A 109 -7.67 8.88 6.71
C ARG A 109 -7.94 8.80 5.21
N TRP A 110 -7.27 7.90 4.53
CA TRP A 110 -7.44 7.68 3.10
C TRP A 110 -8.89 7.30 2.77
N LEU A 111 -9.45 6.37 3.52
CA LEU A 111 -10.84 5.94 3.33
C LEU A 111 -11.83 7.07 3.64
N ALA A 112 -11.61 7.81 4.71
CA ALA A 112 -12.46 8.94 5.07
C ALA A 112 -12.46 10.02 3.99
N GLU A 113 -11.29 10.36 3.46
CA GLU A 113 -11.14 11.35 2.40
C GLU A 113 -11.75 10.86 1.09
N THR A 114 -11.60 9.57 0.79
CA THR A 114 -12.18 8.96 -0.41
C THR A 114 -13.70 9.01 -0.37
N ALA A 115 -14.29 8.76 0.78
CA ALA A 115 -15.74 8.79 0.95
C ALA A 115 -16.32 10.21 0.80
N GLY A 116 -15.56 11.21 1.11
CA GLY A 116 -15.97 12.62 0.98
C GLY A 116 -16.59 13.20 2.22
#